data_df682cff341921935544b9c648ca8331
#
_entry.id   df682cff341921935544b9c648ca8331
#
_cell.length_a   1.000
_cell.length_b   1.000
_cell.length_c   1.000
_cell.angle_alpha   90.00
_cell.angle_beta   90.00
_cell.angle_gamma   90.00
#
_symmetry.space_group_name_H-M   'P 1'
#
loop_
_entity.id
_entity.type
_entity.pdbx_description
1 polymer ?
#
loop_
_entity_poly.entity_id
_entity_poly.type
_entity_poly.pdbx_seq_one_letter_code
_entity_poly.pdbx_strand_id
1 'polypeptide(L)'
;MSTSVATVKPWWTALYAQVLIAIVVGGALGHFVPDVAVQLKPLGDAFIKLVKLVIAPVIFLTVASGIASMSSLASLGSTTGKALLYFVVVSSGALVIGLVVANVVRPGDGMNVDPATLDDGAVSGYVGKAQEQDIVSFLLNIIPDTFLGALTSGQILSVLFIAIIFGISVANLDQSRNRIVEGLHVISDAFFKMVTLLMRFAPIGAFGAFAFTIGKYGIDSIANLAALIATFYLTSAFFILVVLGLIARTSGFSLWRLLTYLKEELWLVLGTSSSESALPSLMRKLEQVGCSKSVVGLVVPTGYSFNLDGTNIYMTLAALFIAQATGVDLTLTDQVLLLLVAIISSKGAAGVTGAGFITLAATLAVVPAVPVAGMALILGIDRFMSECRAITNFIGNAVATIVVARWEGALDADRLSRELKGE
;
A
#
# COMPACT_ATOMS: atom_id res chain seq x y z
N MET A 1 -42.38 -7.11 11.12
CA MET A 1 -41.34 -6.68 10.17
C MET A 1 -40.96 -5.23 10.47
N SER A 2 -39.97 -5.00 11.29
CA SER A 2 -39.46 -3.66 11.58
C SER A 2 -38.39 -3.33 10.55
N THR A 3 -38.72 -2.46 9.61
CA THR A 3 -37.76 -1.84 8.70
C THR A 3 -36.82 -0.94 9.51
N SER A 4 -35.61 -1.43 9.80
CA SER A 4 -34.58 -0.56 10.36
C SER A 4 -34.22 0.49 9.30
N VAL A 5 -34.67 1.72 9.50
CA VAL A 5 -34.25 2.87 8.74
C VAL A 5 -32.75 3.02 9.01
N ALA A 6 -31.93 2.71 8.02
CA ALA A 6 -30.48 2.97 8.07
C ALA A 6 -30.30 4.48 8.23
N THR A 7 -29.98 4.93 9.45
CA THR A 7 -29.64 6.32 9.71
C THR A 7 -28.38 6.64 8.92
N VAL A 8 -28.52 7.45 7.86
CA VAL A 8 -27.39 7.96 7.08
C VAL A 8 -26.52 8.77 8.04
N LYS A 9 -25.37 8.21 8.44
CA LYS A 9 -24.42 8.92 9.30
C LYS A 9 -23.99 10.22 8.61
N PRO A 10 -23.98 11.36 9.30
CA PRO A 10 -23.54 12.63 8.74
C PRO A 10 -22.13 12.50 8.13
N TRP A 11 -21.88 13.13 6.98
CA TRP A 11 -20.60 13.02 6.26
C TRP A 11 -19.37 13.41 7.09
N TRP A 12 -19.53 14.34 8.08
CA TRP A 12 -18.46 14.76 8.99
C TRP A 12 -18.06 13.70 10.02
N THR A 13 -18.83 12.63 10.17
CA THR A 13 -18.45 11.48 11.01
C THR A 13 -17.50 10.50 10.27
N ALA A 14 -17.35 10.66 8.95
CA ALA A 14 -16.41 9.87 8.18
C ALA A 14 -14.96 10.30 8.51
N LEU A 15 -14.09 9.33 8.71
CA LEU A 15 -12.69 9.58 9.09
C LEU A 15 -11.99 10.52 8.11
N TYR A 16 -12.24 10.37 6.79
CA TYR A 16 -11.65 11.25 5.79
C TYR A 16 -12.07 12.71 5.96
N ALA A 17 -13.34 12.97 6.31
CA ALA A 17 -13.82 14.33 6.53
C ALA A 17 -13.17 14.94 7.78
N GLN A 18 -13.00 14.15 8.84
CA GLN A 18 -12.31 14.57 10.06
C GLN A 18 -10.83 14.89 9.78
N VAL A 19 -10.15 14.08 8.97
CA VAL A 19 -8.77 14.33 8.55
C VAL A 19 -8.69 15.60 7.69
N LEU A 20 -9.63 15.79 6.76
CA LEU A 20 -9.69 16.99 5.92
C LEU A 20 -9.87 18.26 6.77
N ILE A 21 -10.82 18.22 7.69
CA ILE A 21 -11.05 19.32 8.64
C ILE A 21 -9.78 19.59 9.47
N ALA A 22 -9.14 18.54 9.97
CA ALA A 22 -7.91 18.63 10.75
C ALA A 22 -6.77 19.29 9.95
N ILE A 23 -6.63 18.93 8.67
CA ILE A 23 -5.66 19.53 7.74
C ILE A 23 -5.93 21.03 7.56
N VAL A 24 -7.19 21.39 7.26
CA VAL A 24 -7.58 22.79 7.05
C VAL A 24 -7.35 23.61 8.30
N VAL A 25 -7.80 23.11 9.46
CA VAL A 25 -7.64 23.81 10.75
C VAL A 25 -6.16 23.87 11.15
N GLY A 26 -5.41 22.79 10.98
CA GLY A 26 -3.96 22.76 11.23
C GLY A 26 -3.19 23.72 10.33
N GLY A 27 -3.51 23.73 9.03
CA GLY A 27 -2.91 24.65 8.07
C GLY A 27 -3.24 26.12 8.38
N ALA A 28 -4.49 26.43 8.73
CA ALA A 28 -4.89 27.77 9.16
C ALA A 28 -4.13 28.19 10.43
N LEU A 29 -4.04 27.32 11.43
CA LEU A 29 -3.27 27.59 12.65
C LEU A 29 -1.79 27.83 12.32
N GLY A 30 -1.21 27.02 11.43
CA GLY A 30 0.17 27.16 10.97
C GLY A 30 0.44 28.49 10.28
N HIS A 31 -0.53 28.96 9.49
CA HIS A 31 -0.41 30.23 8.77
C HIS A 31 -0.58 31.46 9.69
N PHE A 32 -1.62 31.47 10.58
CA PHE A 32 -1.95 32.64 11.39
C PHE A 32 -1.18 32.67 12.70
N VAL A 33 -0.80 31.55 13.29
CA VAL A 33 -0.14 31.46 14.60
C VAL A 33 1.03 30.45 14.55
N PRO A 34 2.08 30.76 13.76
CA PRO A 34 3.17 29.82 13.50
C PRO A 34 3.90 29.35 14.77
N ASP A 35 4.11 30.23 15.74
CA ASP A 35 4.83 29.90 16.99
C ASP A 35 4.13 28.81 17.82
N VAL A 36 2.79 28.82 17.87
CA VAL A 36 2.00 27.78 18.52
C VAL A 36 1.97 26.51 17.66
N ALA A 37 1.81 26.67 16.36
CA ALA A 37 1.70 25.56 15.43
C ALA A 37 2.96 24.68 15.41
N VAL A 38 4.13 25.29 15.50
CA VAL A 38 5.42 24.57 15.56
C VAL A 38 5.51 23.67 16.80
N GLN A 39 4.89 24.05 17.92
CA GLN A 39 4.87 23.25 19.15
C GLN A 39 3.97 21.99 19.05
N LEU A 40 3.14 21.86 18.02
CA LEU A 40 2.24 20.73 17.83
C LEU A 40 2.90 19.54 17.11
N LYS A 41 4.19 19.65 16.73
CA LYS A 41 4.97 18.55 16.16
C LYS A 41 4.79 17.20 16.91
N PRO A 42 4.81 17.15 18.26
CA PRO A 42 4.68 15.88 18.99
C PRO A 42 3.39 15.10 18.70
N LEU A 43 2.31 15.75 18.22
CA LEU A 43 1.08 15.04 17.85
C LEU A 43 1.27 14.18 16.59
N GLY A 44 1.96 14.72 15.59
CA GLY A 44 2.35 13.95 14.40
C GLY A 44 3.31 12.82 14.72
N ASP A 45 4.35 13.12 15.51
CA ASP A 45 5.37 12.14 15.92
C ASP A 45 4.76 10.99 16.73
N ALA A 46 3.84 11.30 17.66
CA ALA A 46 3.13 10.29 18.45
C ALA A 46 2.29 9.36 17.56
N PHE A 47 1.61 9.91 16.55
CA PHE A 47 0.85 9.09 15.62
C PHE A 47 1.75 8.15 14.81
N ILE A 48 2.91 8.63 14.34
CA ILE A 48 3.89 7.79 13.63
C ILE A 48 4.41 6.66 14.53
N LYS A 49 4.70 6.94 15.81
CA LYS A 49 5.09 5.90 16.78
C LYS A 49 4.00 4.84 16.96
N LEU A 50 2.72 5.26 17.02
CA LEU A 50 1.58 4.34 17.07
C LEU A 50 1.49 3.46 15.83
N VAL A 51 1.71 4.02 14.64
CA VAL A 51 1.73 3.24 13.38
C VAL A 51 2.87 2.22 13.39
N LYS A 52 4.09 2.63 13.80
CA LYS A 52 5.26 1.73 13.89
C LYS A 52 5.02 0.51 14.78
N LEU A 53 4.22 0.63 15.84
CA LEU A 53 3.89 -0.45 16.76
C LEU A 53 3.33 -1.70 16.07
N VAL A 54 2.58 -1.51 14.98
CA VAL A 54 1.84 -2.60 14.31
C VAL A 54 2.51 -3.10 13.03
N ILE A 55 3.61 -2.48 12.59
CA ILE A 55 4.25 -2.79 11.30
C ILE A 55 4.72 -4.25 11.24
N ALA A 56 5.58 -4.67 12.16
CA ALA A 56 6.18 -6.00 12.12
C ALA A 56 5.14 -7.13 12.23
N PRO A 57 4.20 -7.12 13.20
CA PRO A 57 3.13 -8.11 13.26
C PRO A 57 2.27 -8.17 11.99
N VAL A 58 1.86 -7.03 11.45
CA VAL A 58 1.02 -6.98 10.23
C VAL A 58 1.76 -7.59 9.04
N ILE A 59 3.01 -7.21 8.80
CA ILE A 59 3.82 -7.77 7.71
C ILE A 59 3.99 -9.28 7.88
N PHE A 60 4.39 -9.73 9.06
CA PHE A 60 4.57 -11.15 9.32
C PHE A 60 3.29 -11.95 9.04
N LEU A 61 2.17 -11.54 9.62
CA LEU A 61 0.90 -12.26 9.50
C LEU A 61 0.37 -12.29 8.07
N THR A 62 0.43 -11.16 7.36
CA THR A 62 -0.08 -11.08 5.98
C THR A 62 0.77 -11.86 4.99
N VAL A 63 2.09 -11.76 5.08
CA VAL A 63 3.00 -12.51 4.18
C VAL A 63 2.95 -14.00 4.49
N ALA A 64 3.05 -14.39 5.78
CA ALA A 64 3.04 -15.79 6.16
C ALA A 64 1.71 -16.48 5.81
N SER A 65 0.55 -15.84 6.09
CA SER A 65 -0.75 -16.38 5.74
C SER A 65 -0.97 -16.41 4.23
N GLY A 66 -0.54 -15.39 3.50
CA GLY A 66 -0.62 -15.33 2.04
C GLY A 66 0.11 -16.50 1.38
N ILE A 67 1.37 -16.74 1.79
CA ILE A 67 2.17 -17.86 1.27
C ILE A 67 1.60 -19.22 1.73
N ALA A 68 1.24 -19.32 3.00
CA ALA A 68 0.67 -20.54 3.55
C ALA A 68 -0.70 -20.90 2.93
N SER A 69 -1.49 -19.94 2.48
CA SER A 69 -2.80 -20.18 1.85
C SER A 69 -2.70 -20.73 0.43
N MET A 70 -1.53 -20.71 -0.20
CA MET A 70 -1.33 -21.28 -1.54
C MET A 70 -1.61 -22.78 -1.50
N SER A 71 -2.79 -23.19 -1.97
CA SER A 71 -3.21 -24.58 -2.00
C SER A 71 -2.30 -25.38 -2.94
N SER A 72 -1.75 -26.50 -2.46
CA SER A 72 -1.00 -27.51 -3.22
C SER A 72 -0.18 -26.97 -4.41
N LEU A 73 1.10 -26.72 -4.18
CA LEU A 73 2.08 -26.29 -5.19
C LEU A 73 2.13 -27.23 -6.42
N ALA A 74 1.72 -28.48 -6.29
CA ALA A 74 1.80 -29.48 -7.35
C ALA A 74 0.63 -29.38 -8.35
N SER A 75 -0.59 -29.13 -7.91
CA SER A 75 -1.78 -29.14 -8.79
C SER A 75 -2.11 -27.78 -9.41
N LEU A 76 -1.62 -26.70 -8.82
CA LEU A 76 -1.86 -25.33 -9.27
C LEU A 76 -0.58 -24.62 -9.75
N GLY A 77 0.50 -25.38 -9.94
CA GLY A 77 1.83 -24.83 -10.25
C GLY A 77 1.85 -23.91 -11.47
N SER A 78 1.16 -24.28 -12.55
CA SER A 78 1.09 -23.44 -13.76
C SER A 78 0.36 -22.13 -13.49
N THR A 79 -0.86 -22.19 -12.96
CA THR A 79 -1.69 -21.01 -12.68
C THR A 79 -1.03 -20.09 -11.66
N THR A 80 -0.46 -20.67 -10.58
CA THR A 80 0.28 -19.91 -9.56
C THR A 80 1.52 -19.25 -10.17
N GLY A 81 2.30 -19.97 -10.94
CA GLY A 81 3.50 -19.45 -11.60
C GLY A 81 3.18 -18.28 -12.54
N LYS A 82 2.14 -18.43 -13.38
CA LYS A 82 1.69 -17.37 -14.29
C LYS A 82 1.13 -16.16 -13.54
N ALA A 83 0.34 -16.38 -12.49
CA ALA A 83 -0.18 -15.31 -11.65
C ALA A 83 0.96 -14.54 -10.97
N LEU A 84 1.89 -15.23 -10.33
CA LEU A 84 3.04 -14.61 -9.68
C LEU A 84 3.93 -13.85 -10.67
N LEU A 85 4.18 -14.42 -11.86
CA LEU A 85 4.92 -13.75 -12.92
C LEU A 85 4.22 -12.42 -13.32
N TYR A 86 2.90 -12.49 -13.57
CA TYR A 86 2.10 -11.31 -13.88
C TYR A 86 2.21 -10.26 -12.77
N PHE A 87 1.98 -10.66 -11.52
CA PHE A 87 2.03 -9.76 -10.38
C PHE A 87 3.40 -9.10 -10.20
N VAL A 88 4.48 -9.87 -10.33
CA VAL A 88 5.84 -9.32 -10.22
C VAL A 88 6.12 -8.33 -11.35
N VAL A 89 5.82 -8.68 -12.58
CA VAL A 89 6.10 -7.82 -13.75
C VAL A 89 5.29 -6.54 -13.69
N VAL A 90 3.97 -6.64 -13.48
CA VAL A 90 3.06 -5.48 -13.51
C VAL A 90 3.29 -4.57 -12.31
N SER A 91 3.43 -5.15 -11.12
CA SER A 91 3.67 -4.36 -9.91
C SER A 91 5.07 -3.73 -9.87
N SER A 92 6.09 -4.39 -10.45
CA SER A 92 7.41 -3.75 -10.64
C SER A 92 7.35 -2.63 -11.67
N GLY A 93 6.59 -2.81 -12.75
CA GLY A 93 6.30 -1.73 -13.70
C GLY A 93 5.63 -0.53 -13.04
N ALA A 94 4.67 -0.77 -12.14
CA ALA A 94 4.01 0.29 -11.37
C ALA A 94 5.00 1.06 -10.47
N LEU A 95 5.91 0.36 -9.78
CA LEU A 95 7.00 0.97 -9.00
C LEU A 95 7.91 1.84 -9.87
N VAL A 96 8.33 1.32 -11.02
CA VAL A 96 9.22 2.05 -11.95
C VAL A 96 8.50 3.29 -12.50
N ILE A 97 7.23 3.18 -12.88
CA ILE A 97 6.44 4.33 -13.36
C ILE A 97 6.34 5.39 -12.27
N GLY A 98 6.01 5.01 -11.03
CA GLY A 98 5.99 5.94 -9.91
C GLY A 98 7.34 6.62 -9.68
N LEU A 99 8.44 5.86 -9.75
CA LEU A 99 9.80 6.40 -9.61
C LEU A 99 10.13 7.40 -10.71
N VAL A 100 9.87 7.04 -11.99
CA VAL A 100 10.15 7.92 -13.14
C VAL A 100 9.34 9.20 -13.04
N VAL A 101 8.05 9.10 -12.74
CA VAL A 101 7.18 10.28 -12.59
C VAL A 101 7.64 11.17 -11.44
N ALA A 102 8.03 10.59 -10.29
CA ALA A 102 8.57 11.36 -9.16
C ALA A 102 9.85 12.13 -9.51
N ASN A 103 10.73 11.53 -10.30
CA ASN A 103 11.95 12.19 -10.76
C ASN A 103 11.69 13.30 -11.81
N VAL A 104 10.66 13.15 -12.65
CA VAL A 104 10.31 14.12 -13.69
C VAL A 104 9.53 15.29 -13.12
N VAL A 105 8.51 15.02 -12.31
CA VAL A 105 7.60 16.05 -11.77
C VAL A 105 8.17 16.74 -10.54
N ARG A 106 8.97 16.02 -9.72
CA ARG A 106 9.63 16.50 -8.51
C ARG A 106 8.68 17.26 -7.57
N PRO A 107 7.58 16.64 -7.11
CA PRO A 107 6.52 17.34 -6.35
C PRO A 107 6.96 17.80 -4.95
N GLY A 108 8.09 17.36 -4.44
CA GLY A 108 8.66 17.75 -3.14
C GLY A 108 9.67 18.91 -3.20
N ASP A 109 10.08 19.31 -4.41
CA ASP A 109 11.09 20.37 -4.57
C ASP A 109 10.61 21.71 -3.99
N GLY A 110 11.54 22.41 -3.35
CA GLY A 110 11.28 23.75 -2.79
C GLY A 110 10.67 23.74 -1.37
N MET A 111 10.31 22.60 -0.81
CA MET A 111 9.84 22.54 0.59
C MET A 111 10.98 22.81 1.60
N ASN A 112 12.19 22.38 1.27
CA ASN A 112 13.40 22.58 2.08
C ASN A 112 13.20 22.27 3.58
N VAL A 113 12.54 21.16 3.86
CA VAL A 113 12.33 20.69 5.23
C VAL A 113 13.67 20.25 5.78
N ASP A 114 14.16 20.90 6.85
CA ASP A 114 15.41 20.50 7.49
C ASP A 114 15.28 19.09 8.13
N PRO A 115 16.02 18.09 7.65
CA PRO A 115 15.99 16.74 8.21
C PRO A 115 16.30 16.69 9.71
N ALA A 116 17.12 17.61 10.22
CA ALA A 116 17.49 17.69 11.63
C ALA A 116 16.29 18.10 12.53
N THR A 117 15.22 18.65 11.97
CA THR A 117 13.99 18.98 12.70
C THR A 117 12.98 17.85 12.72
N LEU A 118 13.21 16.82 11.92
CA LEU A 118 12.47 15.57 11.96
C LEU A 118 13.00 14.74 13.13
N ASP A 119 12.15 14.00 13.82
CA ASP A 119 12.50 13.28 15.05
C ASP A 119 13.61 12.23 14.82
N ASP A 120 14.86 12.62 15.07
CA ASP A 120 16.04 11.74 14.97
C ASP A 120 15.99 10.56 15.96
N GLY A 121 15.33 10.70 17.09
CA GLY A 121 15.20 9.62 18.07
C GLY A 121 14.50 8.37 17.53
N ALA A 122 13.58 8.57 16.57
CA ALA A 122 12.90 7.48 15.87
C ALA A 122 13.75 6.86 14.75
N VAL A 123 14.78 7.56 14.28
CA VAL A 123 15.55 7.22 13.07
C VAL A 123 17.00 6.82 13.39
N SER A 124 17.60 7.35 14.48
CA SER A 124 19.03 7.18 14.82
C SER A 124 19.47 5.71 14.93
N GLY A 125 18.61 4.82 15.44
CA GLY A 125 18.88 3.38 15.49
C GLY A 125 18.97 2.70 14.11
N TYR A 126 18.41 3.31 13.07
CA TYR A 126 18.44 2.81 11.70
C TYR A 126 19.58 3.42 10.88
N VAL A 127 19.83 4.72 11.06
CA VAL A 127 20.87 5.46 10.34
C VAL A 127 22.27 4.98 10.75
N GLY A 128 22.55 4.80 12.06
CA GLY A 128 23.85 4.33 12.53
C GLY A 128 24.20 2.93 12.01
N LYS A 129 23.21 2.03 11.96
CA LYS A 129 23.43 0.66 11.45
C LYS A 129 23.60 0.59 9.94
N ALA A 130 23.07 1.54 9.20
CA ALA A 130 23.12 1.54 7.74
C ALA A 130 24.43 2.13 7.18
N GLN A 131 25.05 3.06 7.90
CA GLN A 131 26.34 3.66 7.49
C GLN A 131 27.54 2.73 7.66
N GLU A 132 27.42 1.70 8.51
CA GLU A 132 28.49 0.72 8.76
C GLU A 132 28.39 -0.55 7.89
N GLN A 133 27.41 -0.67 6.99
CA GLN A 133 27.13 -1.91 6.26
C GLN A 133 27.64 -1.88 4.82
N ASP A 134 28.58 -2.77 4.51
CA ASP A 134 28.83 -3.19 3.14
C ASP A 134 27.66 -4.08 2.61
N ILE A 135 27.65 -4.37 1.32
CA ILE A 135 26.58 -5.16 0.68
C ILE A 135 26.46 -6.56 1.31
N VAL A 136 27.57 -7.17 1.73
CA VAL A 136 27.57 -8.50 2.34
C VAL A 136 26.93 -8.46 3.72
N SER A 137 27.31 -7.50 4.53
CA SER A 137 26.71 -7.27 5.86
C SER A 137 25.23 -6.94 5.75
N PHE A 138 24.81 -6.13 4.75
CA PHE A 138 23.42 -5.86 4.50
C PHE A 138 22.61 -7.13 4.18
N LEU A 139 23.12 -8.00 3.27
CA LEU A 139 22.46 -9.26 2.92
C LEU A 139 22.41 -10.24 4.10
N LEU A 140 23.48 -10.32 4.89
CA LEU A 140 23.53 -11.18 6.08
C LEU A 140 22.53 -10.71 7.14
N ASN A 141 22.37 -9.41 7.32
CA ASN A 141 21.44 -8.83 8.30
C ASN A 141 19.94 -9.01 7.92
N ILE A 142 19.63 -9.47 6.70
CA ILE A 142 18.29 -9.94 6.36
C ILE A 142 17.92 -11.18 7.18
N ILE A 143 18.91 -12.02 7.50
CA ILE A 143 18.72 -13.23 8.31
C ILE A 143 18.81 -12.84 9.77
N PRO A 144 17.71 -12.92 10.54
CA PRO A 144 17.74 -12.55 11.96
C PRO A 144 18.39 -13.62 12.82
N ASP A 145 19.04 -13.22 13.92
CA ASP A 145 19.63 -14.14 14.89
C ASP A 145 18.58 -15.02 15.59
N THR A 146 17.37 -14.48 15.78
CA THR A 146 16.25 -15.20 16.40
C THR A 146 14.92 -14.82 15.77
N PHE A 147 13.95 -15.72 15.82
CA PHE A 147 12.61 -15.50 15.28
C PHE A 147 11.91 -14.28 15.93
N LEU A 148 11.92 -14.21 17.25
CA LEU A 148 11.32 -13.08 17.98
C LEU A 148 12.15 -11.81 17.81
N GLY A 149 13.47 -11.93 17.72
CA GLY A 149 14.37 -10.82 17.43
C GLY A 149 14.01 -10.10 16.13
N ALA A 150 13.60 -10.82 15.09
CA ALA A 150 13.12 -10.20 13.86
C ALA A 150 11.91 -9.27 14.09
N LEU A 151 10.95 -9.69 14.94
CA LEU A 151 9.73 -8.92 15.21
C LEU A 151 9.98 -7.70 16.10
N THR A 152 11.04 -7.72 16.92
CA THR A 152 11.34 -6.68 17.92
C THR A 152 12.49 -5.74 17.52
N SER A 153 13.33 -6.17 16.58
CA SER A 153 14.49 -5.37 16.12
C SER A 153 14.11 -4.13 15.32
N GLY A 154 12.88 -4.06 14.82
CA GLY A 154 12.46 -3.04 13.85
C GLY A 154 13.05 -3.22 12.45
N GLN A 155 13.78 -4.32 12.20
CA GLN A 155 14.34 -4.64 10.88
C GLN A 155 13.33 -5.40 10.04
N ILE A 156 12.73 -4.71 9.09
CA ILE A 156 11.58 -5.22 8.35
C ILE A 156 11.95 -6.31 7.35
N LEU A 157 13.16 -6.26 6.76
CA LEU A 157 13.64 -7.34 5.90
C LEU A 157 13.78 -8.66 6.66
N SER A 158 14.20 -8.60 7.93
CA SER A 158 14.24 -9.78 8.80
C SER A 158 12.82 -10.31 9.10
N VAL A 159 11.84 -9.42 9.28
CA VAL A 159 10.43 -9.81 9.42
C VAL A 159 9.92 -10.50 8.16
N LEU A 160 10.22 -9.94 6.98
CA LEU A 160 9.85 -10.53 5.69
C LEU A 160 10.48 -11.91 5.50
N PHE A 161 11.77 -12.04 5.82
CA PHE A 161 12.50 -13.31 5.71
C PHE A 161 11.87 -14.42 6.55
N ILE A 162 11.61 -14.17 7.85
CA ILE A 162 10.95 -15.16 8.70
C ILE A 162 9.52 -15.45 8.26
N ALA A 163 8.78 -14.45 7.77
CA ALA A 163 7.43 -14.63 7.28
C ALA A 163 7.38 -15.53 6.03
N ILE A 164 8.33 -15.37 5.11
CA ILE A 164 8.44 -16.22 3.90
C ILE A 164 8.77 -17.66 4.31
N ILE A 165 9.80 -17.88 5.13
CA ILE A 165 10.19 -19.23 5.56
C ILE A 165 9.06 -19.89 6.35
N PHE A 166 8.43 -19.18 7.29
CA PHE A 166 7.32 -19.68 8.07
C PHE A 166 6.14 -20.05 7.16
N GLY A 167 5.77 -19.19 6.23
CA GLY A 167 4.69 -19.41 5.27
C GLY A 167 4.92 -20.65 4.41
N ILE A 168 6.15 -20.85 3.87
CA ILE A 168 6.54 -22.05 3.13
C ILE A 168 6.46 -23.29 4.02
N SER A 169 6.94 -23.20 5.26
CA SER A 169 6.91 -24.32 6.21
C SER A 169 5.47 -24.75 6.50
N VAL A 170 4.57 -23.79 6.75
CA VAL A 170 3.14 -24.04 6.95
C VAL A 170 2.48 -24.61 5.69
N ALA A 171 2.83 -24.11 4.51
CA ALA A 171 2.31 -24.60 3.23
C ALA A 171 2.61 -26.10 3.01
N ASN A 172 3.70 -26.61 3.58
CA ASN A 172 4.11 -28.01 3.49
C ASN A 172 3.55 -28.92 4.61
N LEU A 173 2.68 -28.39 5.48
CA LEU A 173 2.00 -29.18 6.50
C LEU A 173 0.69 -29.78 5.93
N ASP A 174 0.53 -31.10 6.02
CA ASP A 174 -0.64 -31.79 5.46
C ASP A 174 -1.93 -31.49 6.22
N GLN A 175 -2.06 -31.97 7.46
CA GLN A 175 -3.33 -31.91 8.21
C GLN A 175 -3.50 -30.61 9.03
N SER A 176 -2.42 -30.00 9.49
CA SER A 176 -2.46 -28.85 10.38
C SER A 176 -2.47 -27.50 9.66
N ARG A 177 -2.16 -27.48 8.35
CA ARG A 177 -2.05 -26.27 7.54
C ARG A 177 -3.26 -25.36 7.65
N ASN A 178 -4.45 -25.90 7.35
CA ASN A 178 -5.68 -25.07 7.35
C ASN A 178 -5.97 -24.44 8.70
N ARG A 179 -5.72 -25.15 9.81
CA ARG A 179 -5.90 -24.61 11.15
C ARG A 179 -4.92 -23.49 11.46
N ILE A 180 -3.66 -23.64 11.04
CA ILE A 180 -2.63 -22.61 11.24
C ILE A 180 -2.97 -21.38 10.41
N VAL A 181 -3.32 -21.55 9.12
CA VAL A 181 -3.73 -20.46 8.24
C VAL A 181 -4.94 -19.71 8.80
N GLU A 182 -5.96 -20.44 9.26
CA GLU A 182 -7.13 -19.83 9.90
C GLU A 182 -6.74 -19.07 11.18
N GLY A 183 -5.86 -19.63 12.02
CA GLY A 183 -5.29 -18.95 13.17
C GLY A 183 -4.54 -17.67 12.82
N LEU A 184 -3.71 -17.70 11.78
CA LEU A 184 -3.00 -16.52 11.27
C LEU A 184 -3.99 -15.44 10.79
N HIS A 185 -5.06 -15.82 10.08
CA HIS A 185 -6.09 -14.88 9.66
C HIS A 185 -6.83 -14.25 10.85
N VAL A 186 -7.23 -15.04 11.83
CA VAL A 186 -7.90 -14.53 13.04
C VAL A 186 -7.02 -13.53 13.79
N ILE A 187 -5.72 -13.84 13.94
CA ILE A 187 -4.76 -12.93 14.59
C ILE A 187 -4.54 -11.68 13.71
N SER A 188 -4.41 -11.84 12.38
CA SER A 188 -4.29 -10.75 11.43
C SER A 188 -5.47 -9.79 11.52
N ASP A 189 -6.71 -10.31 11.61
CA ASP A 189 -7.91 -9.50 11.79
C ASP A 189 -7.88 -8.66 13.08
N ALA A 190 -7.32 -9.23 14.16
CA ALA A 190 -7.13 -8.47 15.40
C ALA A 190 -6.14 -7.32 15.23
N PHE A 191 -5.03 -7.56 14.55
CA PHE A 191 -4.05 -6.49 14.24
C PHE A 191 -4.62 -5.45 13.28
N PHE A 192 -5.42 -5.82 12.27
CA PHE A 192 -6.10 -4.85 11.41
C PHE A 192 -7.17 -4.04 12.15
N LYS A 193 -7.87 -4.63 13.12
CA LYS A 193 -8.75 -3.87 14.03
C LYS A 193 -7.92 -2.89 14.88
N MET A 194 -6.73 -3.29 15.34
CA MET A 194 -5.82 -2.40 16.06
C MET A 194 -5.35 -1.26 15.14
N VAL A 195 -4.96 -1.54 13.88
CA VAL A 195 -4.69 -0.49 12.88
C VAL A 195 -5.88 0.45 12.74
N THR A 196 -7.09 -0.08 12.60
CA THR A 196 -8.31 0.74 12.48
C THR A 196 -8.54 1.61 13.72
N LEU A 197 -8.25 1.09 14.93
CA LEU A 197 -8.32 1.86 16.16
C LEU A 197 -7.29 2.98 16.18
N LEU A 198 -6.04 2.67 15.83
CA LEU A 198 -4.94 3.65 15.76
C LEU A 198 -5.23 4.72 14.70
N MET A 199 -5.81 4.35 13.56
CA MET A 199 -6.20 5.31 12.52
C MET A 199 -7.26 6.31 12.96
N ARG A 200 -8.02 6.07 14.05
CA ARG A 200 -8.91 7.08 14.63
C ARG A 200 -8.15 8.30 15.19
N PHE A 201 -6.87 8.13 15.53
CA PHE A 201 -5.98 9.21 15.93
C PHE A 201 -5.36 9.97 14.73
N ALA A 202 -5.56 9.47 13.50
CA ALA A 202 -5.04 10.12 12.30
C ALA A 202 -5.45 11.60 12.17
N PRO A 203 -6.68 12.04 12.49
CA PRO A 203 -7.03 13.46 12.47
C PRO A 203 -6.17 14.29 13.41
N ILE A 204 -5.85 13.78 14.62
CA ILE A 204 -5.00 14.48 15.60
C ILE A 204 -3.56 14.56 15.08
N GLY A 205 -3.05 13.44 14.57
CA GLY A 205 -1.71 13.39 13.95
C GLY A 205 -1.61 14.33 12.74
N ALA A 206 -2.62 14.31 11.86
CA ALA A 206 -2.68 15.16 10.68
C ALA A 206 -2.74 16.64 11.06
N PHE A 207 -3.58 17.01 12.04
CA PHE A 207 -3.66 18.38 12.56
C PHE A 207 -2.28 18.86 13.02
N GLY A 208 -1.61 18.10 13.91
CA GLY A 208 -0.30 18.47 14.43
C GLY A 208 0.78 18.54 13.35
N ALA A 209 0.82 17.56 12.43
CA ALA A 209 1.79 17.52 11.34
C ALA A 209 1.61 18.69 10.37
N PHE A 210 0.36 18.99 9.97
CA PHE A 210 0.08 20.13 9.07
C PHE A 210 0.30 21.48 9.74
N ALA A 211 -0.14 21.65 11.00
CA ALA A 211 0.11 22.87 11.75
C ALA A 211 1.62 23.14 11.83
N PHE A 212 2.40 22.15 12.22
CA PHE A 212 3.86 22.25 12.26
C PHE A 212 4.45 22.57 10.88
N THR A 213 4.04 21.86 9.84
CA THR A 213 4.59 22.02 8.48
C THR A 213 4.34 23.43 7.97
N ILE A 214 3.10 23.94 8.07
CA ILE A 214 2.76 25.28 7.60
C ILE A 214 3.37 26.35 8.50
N GLY A 215 3.37 26.16 9.82
CA GLY A 215 3.98 27.11 10.75
C GLY A 215 5.48 27.26 10.53
N LYS A 216 6.19 26.19 10.17
CA LYS A 216 7.63 26.20 9.97
C LYS A 216 8.05 26.55 8.53
N TYR A 217 7.33 26.04 7.52
CA TYR A 217 7.76 26.09 6.11
C TYR A 217 6.89 27.00 5.23
N GLY A 218 5.78 27.52 5.78
CA GLY A 218 4.88 28.40 5.06
C GLY A 218 3.83 27.69 4.21
N ILE A 219 2.95 28.47 3.58
CA ILE A 219 1.80 27.97 2.81
C ILE A 219 2.20 27.29 1.49
N ASP A 220 3.39 27.59 0.97
CA ASP A 220 3.91 26.97 -0.27
C ASP A 220 4.08 25.46 -0.12
N SER A 221 4.26 24.97 1.11
CA SER A 221 4.29 23.53 1.39
C SER A 221 2.96 22.81 1.11
N ILE A 222 1.81 23.51 1.24
CA ILE A 222 0.49 22.96 0.84
C ILE A 222 0.44 22.78 -0.68
N ALA A 223 0.97 23.74 -1.44
CA ALA A 223 1.01 23.63 -2.90
C ALA A 223 1.79 22.37 -3.34
N ASN A 224 2.91 22.08 -2.69
CA ASN A 224 3.70 20.89 -2.98
C ASN A 224 2.99 19.58 -2.59
N LEU A 225 2.23 19.57 -1.48
CA LEU A 225 1.39 18.41 -1.11
C LEU A 225 0.24 18.19 -2.09
N ALA A 226 -0.41 19.24 -2.55
CA ALA A 226 -1.41 19.17 -3.61
C ALA A 226 -0.80 18.65 -4.93
N ALA A 227 0.42 19.08 -5.25
CA ALA A 227 1.19 18.57 -6.38
C ALA A 227 1.46 17.07 -6.26
N LEU A 228 1.81 16.55 -5.08
CA LEU A 228 1.98 15.12 -4.85
C LEU A 228 0.66 14.35 -5.07
N ILE A 229 -0.45 14.83 -4.52
CA ILE A 229 -1.77 14.21 -4.73
C ILE A 229 -2.10 14.17 -6.22
N ALA A 230 -2.01 15.31 -6.91
CA ALA A 230 -2.30 15.39 -8.34
C ALA A 230 -1.39 14.48 -9.14
N THR A 231 -0.08 14.48 -8.86
CA THR A 231 0.89 13.61 -9.51
C THR A 231 0.53 12.14 -9.31
N PHE A 232 0.16 11.74 -8.10
CA PHE A 232 -0.22 10.36 -7.79
C PHE A 232 -1.51 9.94 -8.53
N TYR A 233 -2.54 10.77 -8.51
CA TYR A 233 -3.82 10.48 -9.19
C TYR A 233 -3.64 10.41 -10.71
N LEU A 234 -2.87 11.33 -11.30
CA LEU A 234 -2.57 11.32 -12.73
C LEU A 234 -1.72 10.11 -13.13
N THR A 235 -0.73 9.74 -12.30
CA THR A 235 0.09 8.55 -12.52
C THR A 235 -0.75 7.27 -12.43
N SER A 236 -1.64 7.18 -11.45
CA SER A 236 -2.56 6.04 -11.29
C SER A 236 -3.55 5.97 -12.46
N ALA A 237 -4.11 7.11 -12.89
CA ALA A 237 -4.97 7.17 -14.08
C ALA A 237 -4.22 6.75 -15.35
N PHE A 238 -2.99 7.23 -15.55
CA PHE A 238 -2.13 6.79 -16.64
C PHE A 238 -1.88 5.28 -16.60
N PHE A 239 -1.53 4.74 -15.43
CA PHE A 239 -1.30 3.31 -15.26
C PHE A 239 -2.56 2.50 -15.61
N ILE A 240 -3.72 2.88 -15.08
CA ILE A 240 -4.99 2.20 -15.37
C ILE A 240 -5.33 2.30 -16.86
N LEU A 241 -5.35 3.51 -17.42
CA LEU A 241 -5.88 3.71 -18.78
C LEU A 241 -4.90 3.25 -19.87
N VAL A 242 -3.60 3.45 -19.66
CA VAL A 242 -2.58 3.11 -20.66
C VAL A 242 -2.02 1.72 -20.41
N VAL A 243 -1.45 1.44 -19.23
CA VAL A 243 -0.77 0.16 -19.00
C VAL A 243 -1.78 -0.98 -18.90
N LEU A 244 -2.74 -0.90 -17.96
CA LEU A 244 -3.77 -1.94 -17.84
C LEU A 244 -4.71 -1.95 -19.05
N GLY A 245 -4.97 -0.79 -19.68
CA GLY A 245 -5.71 -0.69 -20.93
C GLY A 245 -5.05 -1.43 -22.09
N LEU A 246 -3.74 -1.32 -22.25
CA LEU A 246 -2.95 -2.05 -23.24
C LEU A 246 -2.96 -3.56 -22.93
N ILE A 247 -2.74 -3.94 -21.67
CA ILE A 247 -2.81 -5.35 -21.23
C ILE A 247 -4.19 -5.94 -21.52
N ALA A 248 -5.26 -5.23 -21.19
CA ALA A 248 -6.64 -5.67 -21.49
C ALA A 248 -6.87 -5.84 -22.99
N ARG A 249 -6.44 -4.86 -23.79
CA ARG A 249 -6.57 -4.89 -25.25
C ARG A 249 -5.82 -6.08 -25.88
N THR A 250 -4.58 -6.30 -25.48
CA THR A 250 -3.78 -7.44 -25.96
C THR A 250 -4.34 -8.78 -25.47
N SER A 251 -5.03 -8.77 -24.34
CA SER A 251 -5.77 -9.91 -23.80
C SER A 251 -7.21 -10.03 -24.35
N GLY A 252 -7.59 -9.25 -25.37
CA GLY A 252 -8.82 -9.40 -26.14
C GLY A 252 -10.09 -8.90 -25.44
N PHE A 253 -9.98 -7.96 -24.48
CA PHE A 253 -11.15 -7.32 -23.86
C PHE A 253 -10.98 -5.81 -23.69
N SER A 254 -12.08 -5.09 -23.46
CA SER A 254 -12.08 -3.64 -23.26
C SER A 254 -12.01 -3.31 -21.78
N LEU A 255 -10.97 -2.59 -21.36
CA LEU A 255 -10.85 -2.08 -20.00
C LEU A 255 -12.06 -1.20 -19.64
N TRP A 256 -12.49 -0.30 -20.54
CA TRP A 256 -13.62 0.59 -20.29
C TRP A 256 -14.91 -0.17 -19.96
N ARG A 257 -15.20 -1.24 -20.71
CA ARG A 257 -16.37 -2.09 -20.45
C ARG A 257 -16.22 -2.82 -19.11
N LEU A 258 -15.03 -3.29 -18.78
CA LEU A 258 -14.75 -3.90 -17.46
C LEU A 258 -14.99 -2.89 -16.33
N LEU A 259 -14.51 -1.65 -16.45
CA LEU A 259 -14.76 -0.60 -15.44
C LEU A 259 -16.26 -0.31 -15.29
N THR A 260 -16.99 -0.26 -16.40
CA THR A 260 -18.44 -0.06 -16.38
C THR A 260 -19.16 -1.24 -15.71
N TYR A 261 -18.71 -2.47 -15.97
CA TYR A 261 -19.26 -3.68 -15.36
C TYR A 261 -19.00 -3.73 -13.85
N LEU A 262 -17.85 -3.25 -13.40
CA LEU A 262 -17.43 -3.23 -12.00
C LEU A 262 -17.77 -1.92 -11.27
N LYS A 263 -18.55 -1.02 -11.85
CA LYS A 263 -18.80 0.32 -11.29
C LYS A 263 -19.33 0.32 -9.86
N GLU A 264 -20.17 -0.63 -9.49
CA GLU A 264 -20.75 -0.71 -8.15
C GLU A 264 -19.67 -1.06 -7.10
N GLU A 265 -18.80 -2.00 -7.45
CA GLU A 265 -17.67 -2.38 -6.63
C GLU A 265 -16.65 -1.23 -6.52
N LEU A 266 -16.41 -0.49 -7.60
CA LEU A 266 -15.53 0.67 -7.59
C LEU A 266 -16.05 1.76 -6.65
N TRP A 267 -17.36 2.04 -6.62
CA TRP A 267 -17.95 2.96 -5.64
C TRP A 267 -17.82 2.46 -4.20
N LEU A 268 -18.00 1.15 -3.99
CA LEU A 268 -17.82 0.54 -2.67
C LEU A 268 -16.36 0.67 -2.20
N VAL A 269 -15.40 0.37 -3.07
CA VAL A 269 -13.96 0.50 -2.80
C VAL A 269 -13.60 1.95 -2.51
N LEU A 270 -14.11 2.92 -3.29
CA LEU A 270 -13.91 4.34 -3.05
C LEU A 270 -14.41 4.75 -1.67
N GLY A 271 -15.66 4.42 -1.34
CA GLY A 271 -16.28 4.81 -0.08
C GLY A 271 -15.64 4.18 1.15
N THR A 272 -15.11 2.95 1.03
CA THR A 272 -14.46 2.23 2.13
C THR A 272 -12.95 2.46 2.19
N SER A 273 -12.35 2.94 1.09
CA SER A 273 -10.89 2.99 0.87
C SER A 273 -10.21 1.63 1.07
N SER A 274 -10.95 0.56 0.82
CA SER A 274 -10.49 -0.81 0.98
C SER A 274 -10.96 -1.66 -0.19
N SER A 275 -10.02 -2.18 -0.97
CA SER A 275 -10.32 -3.11 -2.04
C SER A 275 -10.84 -4.46 -1.53
N GLU A 276 -10.50 -4.85 -0.30
CA GLU A 276 -10.99 -6.09 0.31
C GLU A 276 -12.50 -6.09 0.55
N SER A 277 -13.11 -4.91 0.76
CA SER A 277 -14.56 -4.80 0.96
C SER A 277 -15.39 -5.32 -0.22
N ALA A 278 -14.84 -5.28 -1.42
CA ALA A 278 -15.48 -5.73 -2.65
C ALA A 278 -14.99 -7.11 -3.14
N LEU A 279 -14.08 -7.79 -2.40
CA LEU A 279 -13.47 -9.05 -2.82
C LEU A 279 -14.49 -10.14 -3.18
N PRO A 280 -15.50 -10.46 -2.34
CA PRO A 280 -16.46 -11.51 -2.68
C PRO A 280 -17.30 -11.19 -3.92
N SER A 281 -17.65 -9.92 -4.12
CA SER A 281 -18.39 -9.46 -5.29
C SER A 281 -17.54 -9.54 -6.56
N LEU A 282 -16.27 -9.14 -6.47
CA LEU A 282 -15.30 -9.26 -7.58
C LEU A 282 -15.16 -10.72 -8.03
N MET A 283 -14.97 -11.66 -7.10
CA MET A 283 -14.86 -13.08 -7.42
C MET A 283 -16.08 -13.57 -8.17
N ARG A 284 -17.28 -13.29 -7.67
CA ARG A 284 -18.55 -13.66 -8.33
C ARG A 284 -18.67 -13.07 -9.73
N LYS A 285 -18.40 -11.77 -9.89
CA LYS A 285 -18.47 -11.09 -11.19
C LYS A 285 -17.44 -11.65 -12.18
N LEU A 286 -16.24 -12.00 -11.74
CA LEU A 286 -15.23 -12.61 -12.61
C LEU A 286 -15.61 -14.04 -13.04
N GLU A 287 -16.27 -14.81 -12.19
CA GLU A 287 -16.88 -16.10 -12.59
C GLU A 287 -18.02 -15.90 -13.59
N GLN A 288 -18.85 -14.87 -13.39
CA GLN A 288 -19.95 -14.54 -14.29
C GLN A 288 -19.47 -14.14 -15.69
N VAL A 289 -18.38 -13.40 -15.81
CA VAL A 289 -17.81 -13.06 -17.12
C VAL A 289 -17.05 -14.21 -17.80
N GLY A 290 -17.03 -15.40 -17.19
CA GLY A 290 -16.48 -16.61 -17.83
C GLY A 290 -15.10 -17.03 -17.37
N CYS A 291 -14.53 -16.43 -16.33
CA CYS A 291 -13.33 -16.98 -15.70
C CYS A 291 -13.67 -18.24 -14.90
N SER A 292 -12.84 -19.28 -14.98
CA SER A 292 -13.06 -20.50 -14.21
C SER A 292 -12.93 -20.25 -12.71
N LYS A 293 -13.73 -20.98 -11.91
CA LYS A 293 -13.73 -20.87 -10.44
C LYS A 293 -12.34 -21.12 -9.83
N SER A 294 -11.58 -22.04 -10.40
CA SER A 294 -10.23 -22.37 -9.92
C SER A 294 -9.26 -21.19 -10.09
N VAL A 295 -9.30 -20.51 -11.24
CA VAL A 295 -8.46 -19.33 -11.49
C VAL A 295 -8.91 -18.16 -10.62
N VAL A 296 -10.21 -17.88 -10.54
CA VAL A 296 -10.74 -16.79 -9.70
C VAL A 296 -10.39 -17.02 -8.23
N GLY A 297 -10.62 -18.25 -7.73
CA GLY A 297 -10.34 -18.60 -6.34
C GLY A 297 -8.86 -18.54 -5.96
N LEU A 298 -7.95 -18.66 -6.92
CA LEU A 298 -6.52 -18.54 -6.70
C LEU A 298 -6.02 -17.10 -6.91
N VAL A 299 -6.31 -16.52 -8.09
CA VAL A 299 -5.68 -15.26 -8.53
C VAL A 299 -6.21 -14.07 -7.73
N VAL A 300 -7.53 -14.02 -7.50
CA VAL A 300 -8.12 -12.87 -6.78
C VAL A 300 -7.58 -12.77 -5.36
N PRO A 301 -7.68 -13.76 -4.46
CA PRO A 301 -7.17 -13.63 -3.11
C PRO A 301 -5.65 -13.42 -3.05
N THR A 302 -4.89 -14.11 -3.93
CA THR A 302 -3.43 -13.96 -3.99
C THR A 302 -3.05 -12.55 -4.46
N GLY A 303 -3.76 -12.00 -5.45
CA GLY A 303 -3.54 -10.67 -5.98
C GLY A 303 -3.74 -9.55 -4.94
N TYR A 304 -4.60 -9.76 -3.96
CA TYR A 304 -4.78 -8.80 -2.85
C TYR A 304 -3.53 -8.61 -1.97
N SER A 305 -2.60 -9.57 -2.01
CA SER A 305 -1.33 -9.46 -1.30
C SER A 305 -0.14 -9.19 -2.24
N PHE A 306 -0.22 -9.64 -3.50
CA PHE A 306 0.91 -9.64 -4.41
C PHE A 306 0.79 -8.67 -5.59
N ASN A 307 -0.42 -8.19 -5.93
CA ASN A 307 -0.67 -7.28 -7.06
C ASN A 307 -1.27 -5.96 -6.60
N LEU A 308 -0.51 -5.18 -5.86
CA LEU A 308 -0.93 -3.90 -5.27
C LEU A 308 -0.36 -2.72 -6.08
N ASP A 309 -0.79 -2.60 -7.34
CA ASP A 309 -0.25 -1.63 -8.31
C ASP A 309 -0.31 -0.18 -7.82
N GLY A 310 -1.46 0.24 -7.28
CA GLY A 310 -1.63 1.59 -6.74
C GLY A 310 -0.78 1.84 -5.49
N THR A 311 -0.59 0.82 -4.65
CA THR A 311 0.31 0.92 -3.50
C THR A 311 1.77 1.03 -3.97
N ASN A 312 2.14 0.32 -5.03
CA ASN A 312 3.48 0.38 -5.60
C ASN A 312 3.81 1.76 -6.18
N ILE A 313 2.89 2.36 -6.97
CA ILE A 313 3.03 3.74 -7.45
C ILE A 313 3.18 4.70 -6.26
N TYR A 314 2.34 4.54 -5.24
CA TYR A 314 2.40 5.35 -4.04
C TYR A 314 3.75 5.27 -3.32
N MET A 315 4.30 4.07 -3.15
CA MET A 315 5.53 3.86 -2.38
C MET A 315 6.71 4.63 -2.98
N THR A 316 6.90 4.57 -4.29
CA THR A 316 8.00 5.27 -4.97
C THR A 316 7.77 6.76 -5.05
N LEU A 317 6.55 7.22 -5.37
CA LEU A 317 6.22 8.65 -5.38
C LEU A 317 6.37 9.28 -4.01
N ALA A 318 5.85 8.64 -2.95
CA ALA A 318 5.92 9.17 -1.60
C ALA A 318 7.36 9.15 -1.04
N ALA A 319 8.13 8.11 -1.32
CA ALA A 319 9.53 8.03 -0.89
C ALA A 319 10.39 9.13 -1.53
N LEU A 320 10.28 9.32 -2.86
CA LEU A 320 10.99 10.37 -3.55
C LEU A 320 10.51 11.76 -3.17
N PHE A 321 9.19 11.93 -2.96
CA PHE A 321 8.66 13.19 -2.43
C PHE A 321 9.29 13.55 -1.09
N ILE A 322 9.38 12.60 -0.16
CA ILE A 322 10.02 12.82 1.14
C ILE A 322 11.49 13.20 0.96
N ALA A 323 12.23 12.49 0.10
CA ALA A 323 13.61 12.82 -0.19
C ALA A 323 13.76 14.25 -0.74
N GLN A 324 12.98 14.61 -1.77
CA GLN A 324 12.96 15.94 -2.37
C GLN A 324 12.59 17.02 -1.35
N ALA A 325 11.53 16.80 -0.57
CA ALA A 325 11.06 17.74 0.44
C ALA A 325 12.07 17.99 1.56
N THR A 326 12.93 17.01 1.83
CA THR A 326 13.99 17.09 2.85
C THR A 326 15.36 17.47 2.27
N GLY A 327 15.44 17.79 0.97
CA GLY A 327 16.68 18.17 0.30
C GLY A 327 17.69 17.02 0.15
N VAL A 328 17.21 15.77 0.19
CA VAL A 328 18.03 14.57 -0.01
C VAL A 328 18.03 14.18 -1.49
N ASP A 329 19.18 14.29 -2.13
CA ASP A 329 19.36 13.80 -3.50
C ASP A 329 19.69 12.30 -3.48
N LEU A 330 18.73 11.49 -3.92
CA LEU A 330 18.92 10.04 -4.03
C LEU A 330 19.76 9.70 -5.25
N THR A 331 20.86 9.01 -5.02
CA THR A 331 21.67 8.45 -6.11
C THR A 331 20.89 7.37 -6.87
N LEU A 332 21.34 7.04 -8.07
CA LEU A 332 20.74 5.92 -8.81
C LEU A 332 20.79 4.61 -8.01
N THR A 333 21.86 4.40 -7.24
CA THR A 333 22.01 3.23 -6.36
C THR A 333 20.94 3.22 -5.27
N ASP A 334 20.67 4.35 -4.62
CA ASP A 334 19.63 4.47 -3.60
C ASP A 334 18.24 4.20 -4.19
N GLN A 335 17.98 4.72 -5.39
CA GLN A 335 16.71 4.50 -6.10
C GLN A 335 16.52 3.04 -6.52
N VAL A 336 17.58 2.37 -6.96
CA VAL A 336 17.55 0.92 -7.26
C VAL A 336 17.33 0.12 -5.98
N LEU A 337 18.00 0.47 -4.88
CA LEU A 337 17.79 -0.16 -3.58
C LEU A 337 16.33 0.04 -3.11
N LEU A 338 15.80 1.27 -3.23
CA LEU A 338 14.40 1.58 -2.93
C LEU A 338 13.44 0.69 -3.73
N LEU A 339 13.68 0.52 -5.03
CA LEU A 339 12.86 -0.35 -5.88
C LEU A 339 12.92 -1.80 -5.43
N LEU A 340 14.11 -2.35 -5.18
CA LEU A 340 14.27 -3.74 -4.75
C LEU A 340 13.58 -4.01 -3.41
N VAL A 341 13.75 -3.10 -2.46
CA VAL A 341 13.07 -3.19 -1.16
C VAL A 341 11.56 -3.06 -1.33
N ALA A 342 11.09 -2.12 -2.15
CA ALA A 342 9.68 -1.91 -2.40
C ALA A 342 9.02 -3.10 -3.10
N ILE A 343 9.70 -3.77 -4.04
CA ILE A 343 9.21 -5.00 -4.68
C ILE A 343 8.90 -6.06 -3.62
N ILE A 344 9.76 -6.21 -2.62
CA ILE A 344 9.59 -7.22 -1.57
C ILE A 344 8.57 -6.75 -0.52
N SER A 345 8.72 -5.55 0.02
CA SER A 345 7.88 -5.04 1.10
C SER A 345 6.42 -4.83 0.67
N SER A 346 6.19 -4.49 -0.61
CA SER A 346 4.83 -4.37 -1.16
C SER A 346 4.03 -5.68 -1.07
N LYS A 347 4.70 -6.83 -1.04
CA LYS A 347 4.04 -8.14 -0.93
C LYS A 347 3.50 -8.43 0.49
N GLY A 348 3.91 -7.65 1.48
CA GLY A 348 3.35 -7.67 2.84
C GLY A 348 2.26 -6.63 3.08
N ALA A 349 1.93 -5.83 2.07
CA ALA A 349 0.83 -4.88 2.18
C ALA A 349 -0.53 -5.58 2.04
N ALA A 350 -1.56 -5.02 2.67
CA ALA A 350 -2.94 -5.46 2.48
C ALA A 350 -3.76 -4.38 1.78
N GLY A 351 -4.86 -4.76 1.17
CA GLY A 351 -5.78 -3.86 0.46
C GLY A 351 -6.68 -3.02 1.37
N VAL A 352 -6.22 -2.67 2.59
CA VAL A 352 -6.97 -1.93 3.60
C VAL A 352 -6.37 -0.56 3.89
N THR A 353 -7.20 0.34 4.42
CA THR A 353 -6.79 1.70 4.80
C THR A 353 -5.61 1.67 5.77
N GLY A 354 -4.58 2.47 5.48
CA GLY A 354 -3.39 2.61 6.31
C GLY A 354 -2.30 1.56 6.05
N ALA A 355 -2.61 0.42 5.43
CA ALA A 355 -1.59 -0.59 5.14
C ALA A 355 -0.48 -0.08 4.22
N GLY A 356 -0.81 0.69 3.18
CA GLY A 356 0.20 1.29 2.29
C GLY A 356 1.12 2.27 3.00
N PHE A 357 0.60 3.04 3.96
CA PHE A 357 1.42 3.93 4.78
C PHE A 357 2.39 3.14 5.69
N ILE A 358 1.91 2.03 6.26
CA ILE A 358 2.75 1.10 7.04
C ILE A 358 3.85 0.50 6.16
N THR A 359 3.49 0.06 4.94
CA THR A 359 4.46 -0.52 4.00
C THR A 359 5.49 0.50 3.53
N LEU A 360 5.09 1.77 3.34
CA LEU A 360 6.02 2.85 3.05
C LEU A 360 7.01 3.05 4.20
N ALA A 361 6.53 3.10 5.46
CA ALA A 361 7.40 3.19 6.62
C ALA A 361 8.41 2.04 6.65
N ALA A 362 7.95 0.84 6.31
CA ALA A 362 8.76 -0.35 6.16
C ALA A 362 9.88 -0.18 5.14
N THR A 363 9.52 0.33 3.97
CA THR A 363 10.46 0.53 2.86
C THR A 363 11.50 1.59 3.19
N LEU A 364 11.08 2.72 3.75
CA LEU A 364 11.98 3.82 4.13
C LEU A 364 12.97 3.42 5.24
N ALA A 365 12.56 2.52 6.13
CA ALA A 365 13.46 2.03 7.19
C ALA A 365 14.69 1.28 6.66
N VAL A 366 14.65 0.79 5.42
CA VAL A 366 15.75 0.05 4.77
C VAL A 366 16.56 0.94 3.83
N VAL A 367 16.07 2.13 3.49
CA VAL A 367 16.76 3.11 2.64
C VAL A 367 17.24 4.27 3.53
N PRO A 368 18.49 4.21 4.04
CA PRO A 368 18.94 5.13 5.09
C PRO A 368 18.94 6.59 4.68
N ALA A 369 19.08 6.85 3.38
CA ALA A 369 19.12 8.20 2.84
C ALA A 369 17.79 8.96 3.05
N VAL A 370 16.64 8.27 3.13
CA VAL A 370 15.33 8.91 3.27
C VAL A 370 14.87 8.87 4.72
N PRO A 371 14.66 10.02 5.38
CA PRO A 371 14.26 10.03 6.78
C PRO A 371 12.81 9.52 6.96
N VAL A 372 12.62 8.43 7.73
CA VAL A 372 11.29 7.86 8.03
C VAL A 372 10.37 8.88 8.70
N ALA A 373 10.92 9.79 9.51
CA ALA A 373 10.17 10.88 10.13
C ALA A 373 9.52 11.82 9.09
N GLY A 374 10.06 11.89 7.86
CA GLY A 374 9.47 12.64 6.74
C GLY A 374 8.06 12.17 6.36
N MET A 375 7.65 10.98 6.79
CA MET A 375 6.27 10.51 6.63
C MET A 375 5.24 11.42 7.33
N ALA A 376 5.66 12.21 8.32
CA ALA A 376 4.80 13.22 8.93
C ALA A 376 4.27 14.24 7.91
N LEU A 377 5.06 14.54 6.86
CA LEU A 377 4.68 15.48 5.81
C LEU A 377 3.47 15.00 5.01
N ILE A 378 3.37 13.69 4.78
CA ILE A 378 2.32 13.11 3.93
C ILE A 378 1.17 12.49 4.74
N LEU A 379 1.25 12.48 6.07
CA LEU A 379 0.25 11.86 6.95
C LEU A 379 -1.17 12.37 6.68
N GLY A 380 -1.30 13.69 6.53
CA GLY A 380 -2.61 14.31 6.33
C GLY A 380 -3.26 13.99 4.98
N ILE A 381 -2.44 13.69 3.96
CA ILE A 381 -2.93 13.36 2.61
C ILE A 381 -3.02 11.86 2.35
N ASP A 382 -2.47 11.00 3.22
CA ASP A 382 -2.47 9.54 3.01
C ASP A 382 -3.87 8.96 2.82
N ARG A 383 -4.87 9.56 3.47
CA ARG A 383 -6.27 9.11 3.31
C ARG A 383 -6.76 9.24 1.87
N PHE A 384 -6.50 10.36 1.21
CA PHE A 384 -6.87 10.59 -0.19
C PHE A 384 -6.09 9.66 -1.11
N MET A 385 -4.80 9.49 -0.84
CA MET A 385 -3.97 8.55 -1.60
C MET A 385 -4.43 7.10 -1.39
N SER A 386 -4.97 6.75 -0.21
CA SER A 386 -5.50 5.41 0.07
C SER A 386 -6.70 5.04 -0.81
N GLU A 387 -7.60 5.98 -1.09
CA GLU A 387 -8.74 5.76 -1.99
C GLU A 387 -8.29 5.42 -3.40
N CYS A 388 -7.37 6.22 -3.95
CA CYS A 388 -6.81 5.99 -5.27
C CYS A 388 -6.00 4.68 -5.34
N ARG A 389 -5.22 4.36 -4.29
CA ARG A 389 -4.51 3.08 -4.18
C ARG A 389 -5.48 1.90 -4.26
N ALA A 390 -6.55 1.95 -3.47
CA ALA A 390 -7.53 0.87 -3.38
C ALA A 390 -8.23 0.61 -4.73
N ILE A 391 -8.62 1.67 -5.43
CA ILE A 391 -9.23 1.58 -6.77
C ILE A 391 -8.24 0.98 -7.77
N THR A 392 -7.00 1.47 -7.80
CA THR A 392 -5.97 0.99 -8.73
C THR A 392 -5.66 -0.48 -8.49
N ASN A 393 -5.50 -0.88 -7.22
CA ASN A 393 -5.27 -2.28 -6.84
C ASN A 393 -6.43 -3.18 -7.25
N PHE A 394 -7.67 -2.73 -7.04
CA PHE A 394 -8.88 -3.48 -7.39
C PHE A 394 -8.98 -3.73 -8.90
N ILE A 395 -8.77 -2.68 -9.70
CA ILE A 395 -8.79 -2.78 -11.18
C ILE A 395 -7.65 -3.68 -11.67
N GLY A 396 -6.44 -3.50 -11.15
CA GLY A 396 -5.28 -4.33 -11.49
C GLY A 396 -5.53 -5.81 -11.20
N ASN A 397 -6.16 -6.13 -10.08
CA ASN A 397 -6.48 -7.50 -9.71
C ASN A 397 -7.57 -8.13 -10.60
N ALA A 398 -8.57 -7.34 -10.99
CA ALA A 398 -9.59 -7.79 -11.95
C ALA A 398 -8.98 -8.09 -13.33
N VAL A 399 -8.12 -7.19 -13.83
CA VAL A 399 -7.41 -7.39 -15.11
C VAL A 399 -6.49 -8.61 -15.03
N ALA A 400 -5.69 -8.75 -13.97
CA ALA A 400 -4.80 -9.88 -13.75
C ALA A 400 -5.55 -11.23 -13.84
N THR A 401 -6.72 -11.31 -13.19
CA THR A 401 -7.51 -12.54 -13.17
C THR A 401 -7.99 -12.96 -14.56
N ILE A 402 -8.48 -12.00 -15.36
CA ILE A 402 -8.92 -12.28 -16.75
C ILE A 402 -7.71 -12.70 -17.61
N VAL A 403 -6.57 -12.02 -17.47
CA VAL A 403 -5.35 -12.31 -18.21
C VAL A 403 -4.84 -13.72 -17.88
N VAL A 404 -4.74 -14.08 -16.61
CA VAL A 404 -4.28 -15.40 -16.17
C VAL A 404 -5.27 -16.48 -16.61
N ALA A 405 -6.59 -16.24 -16.51
CA ALA A 405 -7.60 -17.16 -17.02
C ALA A 405 -7.42 -17.43 -18.52
N ARG A 406 -7.10 -16.39 -19.30
CA ARG A 406 -6.80 -16.54 -20.73
C ARG A 406 -5.54 -17.35 -20.98
N TRP A 407 -4.47 -17.10 -20.26
CA TRP A 407 -3.20 -17.84 -20.40
C TRP A 407 -3.31 -19.32 -20.01
N GLU A 408 -4.28 -19.63 -19.14
CA GLU A 408 -4.58 -21.02 -18.73
C GLU A 408 -5.59 -21.71 -19.64
N GLY A 409 -6.17 -21.01 -20.64
CA GLY A 409 -7.27 -21.55 -21.44
C GLY A 409 -8.56 -21.78 -20.64
N ALA A 410 -8.66 -21.10 -19.48
CA ALA A 410 -9.75 -21.23 -18.52
C ALA A 410 -10.72 -20.03 -18.54
N LEU A 411 -10.81 -19.35 -19.68
CA LEU A 411 -11.69 -18.19 -19.94
C LEU A 411 -12.63 -18.51 -21.09
N ASP A 412 -13.94 -18.37 -20.84
CA ASP A 412 -14.97 -18.35 -21.89
C ASP A 412 -14.99 -16.94 -22.53
N ALA A 413 -14.31 -16.81 -23.68
CA ALA A 413 -14.16 -15.53 -24.36
C ALA A 413 -15.49 -14.97 -24.93
N ASP A 414 -16.41 -15.85 -25.34
CA ASP A 414 -17.71 -15.45 -25.87
C ASP A 414 -18.60 -14.90 -24.75
N ARG A 415 -18.58 -15.57 -23.61
CA ARG A 415 -19.27 -15.11 -22.41
C ARG A 415 -18.70 -13.79 -21.91
N LEU A 416 -17.36 -13.65 -21.86
CA LEU A 416 -16.71 -12.38 -21.51
C LEU A 416 -17.20 -11.25 -22.42
N SER A 417 -17.25 -11.49 -23.72
CA SER A 417 -17.69 -10.45 -24.68
C SER A 417 -19.14 -10.04 -24.47
N ARG A 418 -20.05 -10.99 -24.25
CA ARG A 418 -21.49 -10.73 -24.03
C ARG A 418 -21.72 -9.97 -22.72
N GLU A 419 -21.24 -10.51 -21.62
CA GLU A 419 -21.43 -9.92 -20.29
C GLU A 419 -20.85 -8.50 -20.19
N LEU A 420 -19.66 -8.26 -20.78
CA LEU A 420 -19.07 -6.91 -20.80
C LEU A 420 -19.79 -5.95 -21.75
N LYS A 421 -20.62 -6.44 -22.67
CA LYS A 421 -21.49 -5.59 -23.50
C LYS A 421 -22.85 -5.35 -22.87
N GLY A 422 -23.23 -6.13 -21.86
CA GLY A 422 -24.55 -6.11 -21.25
C GLY A 422 -25.61 -6.82 -22.09
N GLU A 423 -25.22 -7.83 -22.88
CA GLU A 423 -26.06 -8.67 -23.76
C GLU A 423 -26.44 -9.98 -23.06
#